data_c90a1b6483ea486c7a92a9c503f78b4d
#
_entry.id   c90a1b6483ea486c7a92a9c503f78b4d
#
_cell.length_a   1.000
_cell.length_b   1.000
_cell.length_c   1.000
_cell.angle_alpha   90.00
_cell.angle_beta   90.00
_cell.angle_gamma   90.00
#
_symmetry.space_group_name_H-M   'P 1'
#
loop_
_entity.id
_entity.type
_entity.pdbx_description
1 polymer ?
#
loop_
_entity_poly.entity_id
_entity_poly.type
_entity_poly.pdbx_seq_one_letter_code
_entity_poly.pdbx_strand_id
1 'polypeptide(L)'
;MDKYLNKKYSPLERAEDLTDKLTVEEQAEQLKYDAPAIQKLNIPAYNWWSEGLHGVARAGVATMFPQAIGLAAMFDEEEIFNVGEIVSIEARAKYNEFSKHNDHDIFKGLTLWSPNINIFRDPRWGRGQETYGEDPYLTSRLGVAFTKGLQGNSEVLRTAACAKHFAAHSGPEAIRHEYNVEVIQKDLEETYLPAFKALVQEAKVESVM
;
A
#
# COMPACT_ATOMS: atom_id res chain seq x y z
N MET A 1 19.99 8.47 25.74
CA MET A 1 18.83 7.93 25.03
C MET A 1 19.23 7.77 23.57
N ASP A 2 19.10 6.60 23.03
CA ASP A 2 19.49 6.35 21.64
C ASP A 2 18.70 7.25 20.67
N LYS A 3 19.36 7.70 19.59
CA LYS A 3 18.77 8.65 18.67
C LYS A 3 17.52 8.08 17.98
N TYR A 4 17.51 6.78 17.64
CA TYR A 4 16.36 6.13 16.99
C TYR A 4 15.09 6.14 17.85
N LEU A 5 15.19 6.21 19.19
CA LEU A 5 14.05 6.30 20.11
C LEU A 5 13.56 7.74 20.31
N ASN A 6 14.32 8.73 19.90
CA ASN A 6 14.03 10.13 20.17
C ASN A 6 13.25 10.78 19.04
N LYS A 7 11.96 11.02 19.26
CA LYS A 7 11.04 11.61 18.28
C LYS A 7 11.37 13.05 17.85
N LYS A 8 12.36 13.70 18.46
CA LYS A 8 12.83 15.03 18.03
C LYS A 8 13.68 14.97 16.75
N TYR A 9 14.22 13.80 16.42
CA TYR A 9 14.94 13.57 15.17
C TYR A 9 13.97 13.13 14.07
N SER A 10 14.32 13.47 12.83
CA SER A 10 13.55 13.03 11.65
C SER A 10 13.52 11.51 11.54
N PRO A 11 12.52 10.93 10.83
CA PRO A 11 12.48 9.49 10.58
C PRO A 11 13.76 8.96 9.94
N LEU A 12 14.37 9.71 8.99
CA LEU A 12 15.61 9.32 8.34
C LEU A 12 16.78 9.24 9.32
N GLU A 13 17.00 10.28 10.12
CA GLU A 13 18.08 10.29 11.13
C GLU A 13 17.93 9.18 12.16
N ARG A 14 16.68 8.83 12.50
CA ARG A 14 16.38 7.72 13.41
C ARG A 14 16.64 6.37 12.76
N ALA A 15 16.29 6.22 11.48
CA ALA A 15 16.54 5.01 10.71
C ALA A 15 18.05 4.77 10.52
N GLU A 16 18.82 5.80 10.21
CA GLU A 16 20.30 5.73 10.11
C GLU A 16 20.91 5.24 11.43
N ASP A 17 20.58 5.88 12.55
CA ASP A 17 21.09 5.49 13.89
C ASP A 17 20.69 4.05 14.27
N LEU A 18 19.50 3.61 13.86
CA LEU A 18 19.05 2.22 14.08
C LEU A 18 19.86 1.25 13.19
N THR A 19 20.01 1.56 11.92
CA THR A 19 20.73 0.71 10.95
C THR A 19 22.18 0.49 11.36
N ASP A 20 22.85 1.53 11.84
CA ASP A 20 24.24 1.46 12.32
C ASP A 20 24.43 0.50 13.53
N LYS A 21 23.35 0.19 14.24
CA LYS A 21 23.36 -0.73 15.39
C LYS A 21 23.08 -2.19 15.01
N LEU A 22 22.70 -2.43 13.76
CA LEU A 22 22.37 -3.75 13.24
C LEU A 22 23.59 -4.41 12.60
N THR A 23 23.70 -5.73 12.75
CA THR A 23 24.63 -6.52 11.93
C THR A 23 24.11 -6.59 10.48
N VAL A 24 24.99 -6.99 9.55
CA VAL A 24 24.60 -7.15 8.14
C VAL A 24 23.50 -8.19 7.99
N GLU A 25 23.54 -9.26 8.79
CA GLU A 25 22.52 -10.32 8.81
C GLU A 25 21.18 -9.75 9.31
N GLU A 26 21.20 -8.98 10.40
CA GLU A 26 19.99 -8.33 10.93
C GLU A 26 19.42 -7.32 9.92
N GLN A 27 20.24 -6.56 9.22
CA GLN A 27 19.79 -5.66 8.16
C GLN A 27 19.14 -6.44 7.00
N ALA A 28 19.75 -7.54 6.56
CA ALA A 28 19.20 -8.39 5.51
C ALA A 28 17.85 -9.00 5.90
N GLU A 29 17.70 -9.44 7.16
CA GLU A 29 16.43 -9.96 7.67
C GLU A 29 15.30 -8.91 7.68
N GLN A 30 15.62 -7.62 7.85
CA GLN A 30 14.61 -6.55 7.79
C GLN A 30 14.08 -6.27 6.37
N LEU A 31 14.72 -6.79 5.32
CA LEU A 31 14.25 -6.66 3.94
C LEU A 31 13.16 -7.68 3.57
N LYS A 32 12.84 -8.62 4.45
CA LYS A 32 11.76 -9.59 4.25
C LYS A 32 10.40 -8.95 4.57
N TYR A 33 9.34 -9.50 3.97
CA TYR A 33 7.98 -9.06 4.30
C TYR A 33 7.59 -9.39 5.76
N ASP A 34 8.19 -10.42 6.34
CA ASP A 34 8.05 -10.88 7.72
C ASP A 34 9.30 -10.49 8.55
N ALA A 35 9.59 -9.20 8.61
CA ALA A 35 10.75 -8.66 9.31
C ALA A 35 10.75 -9.08 10.79
N PRO A 36 11.79 -9.83 11.26
CA PRO A 36 11.84 -10.33 12.63
C PRO A 36 12.09 -9.23 13.66
N ALA A 37 11.76 -9.51 14.92
CA ALA A 37 12.06 -8.64 16.02
C ALA A 37 13.57 -8.53 16.27
N ILE A 38 14.05 -7.35 16.67
CA ILE A 38 15.43 -7.11 17.09
C ILE A 38 15.45 -6.93 18.60
N GLN A 39 15.53 -8.04 19.31
CA GLN A 39 15.35 -8.09 20.75
C GLN A 39 16.32 -7.17 21.51
N LYS A 40 17.60 -7.12 21.12
CA LYS A 40 18.63 -6.27 21.75
C LYS A 40 18.32 -4.77 21.71
N LEU A 41 17.44 -4.35 20.77
CA LEU A 41 17.04 -2.95 20.56
C LEU A 41 15.56 -2.69 20.90
N ASN A 42 14.85 -3.70 21.42
CA ASN A 42 13.41 -3.65 21.68
C ASN A 42 12.58 -3.23 20.45
N ILE A 43 13.00 -3.64 19.25
CA ILE A 43 12.23 -3.45 18.03
C ILE A 43 11.34 -4.68 17.85
N PRO A 44 10.01 -4.49 17.77
CA PRO A 44 9.09 -5.61 17.54
C PRO A 44 9.22 -6.15 16.12
N ALA A 45 8.76 -7.37 15.90
CA ALA A 45 8.56 -7.87 14.52
C ALA A 45 7.55 -7.02 13.78
N TYR A 46 7.69 -6.97 12.47
CA TYR A 46 6.75 -6.26 11.61
C TYR A 46 6.47 -7.04 10.34
N ASN A 47 5.20 -7.22 10.03
CA ASN A 47 4.80 -7.85 8.77
C ASN A 47 4.35 -6.76 7.79
N TRP A 48 5.05 -6.65 6.65
CA TRP A 48 4.78 -5.67 5.61
C TRP A 48 3.58 -6.04 4.74
N TRP A 49 3.15 -7.31 4.79
CA TRP A 49 2.07 -7.79 3.95
C TRP A 49 0.72 -7.57 4.62
N SER A 50 0.08 -6.47 4.27
CA SER A 50 -1.33 -6.23 4.60
C SER A 50 -2.06 -5.72 3.36
N GLU A 51 -3.35 -6.01 3.29
CA GLU A 51 -4.21 -5.66 2.17
C GLU A 51 -5.40 -4.84 2.66
N GLY A 52 -5.78 -3.82 1.89
CA GLY A 52 -6.87 -2.92 2.23
C GLY A 52 -7.63 -2.41 1.01
N LEU A 53 -7.73 -3.22 -0.04
CA LEU A 53 -8.24 -2.82 -1.34
C LEU A 53 -9.70 -2.33 -1.31
N HIS A 54 -10.56 -3.04 -0.56
CA HIS A 54 -11.96 -2.70 -0.33
C HIS A 54 -12.42 -3.07 1.09
N GLY A 55 -11.53 -2.92 2.06
CA GLY A 55 -11.65 -3.27 3.46
C GLY A 55 -10.38 -3.94 3.96
N VAL A 56 -10.15 -3.96 5.28
CA VAL A 56 -9.00 -4.65 5.87
C VAL A 56 -9.12 -6.14 5.67
N ALA A 57 -8.17 -6.73 4.94
CA ALA A 57 -8.23 -8.15 4.61
C ALA A 57 -7.72 -9.06 5.73
N ARG A 58 -8.41 -10.18 5.93
CA ARG A 58 -7.99 -11.41 6.62
C ARG A 58 -7.58 -11.29 8.09
N ALA A 59 -7.70 -10.12 8.71
CA ALA A 59 -7.38 -9.92 10.12
C ALA A 59 -8.65 -9.80 10.98
N GLY A 60 -9.52 -10.81 10.93
CA GLY A 60 -10.82 -10.82 11.60
C GLY A 60 -11.88 -10.02 10.83
N VAL A 61 -12.93 -9.58 11.53
CA VAL A 61 -14.06 -8.83 10.94
C VAL A 61 -13.66 -7.37 10.70
N ALA A 62 -14.03 -6.84 9.54
CA ALA A 62 -13.89 -5.43 9.17
C ALA A 62 -15.03 -5.03 8.23
N THR A 63 -15.21 -3.74 8.00
CA THR A 63 -16.12 -3.24 6.98
C THR A 63 -15.65 -3.68 5.61
N MET A 64 -16.56 -4.31 4.84
CA MET A 64 -16.31 -4.71 3.47
C MET A 64 -17.08 -3.84 2.51
N PHE A 65 -16.35 -3.15 1.64
CA PHE A 65 -16.87 -2.34 0.56
C PHE A 65 -17.01 -3.15 -0.74
N PRO A 66 -17.73 -2.66 -1.75
CA PRO A 66 -17.65 -3.22 -3.10
C PRO A 66 -16.23 -3.28 -3.63
N GLN A 67 -15.96 -4.15 -4.61
CA GLN A 67 -14.69 -4.17 -5.31
C GLN A 67 -14.41 -2.81 -5.97
N ALA A 68 -13.12 -2.49 -6.17
CA ALA A 68 -12.68 -1.18 -6.68
C ALA A 68 -13.36 -0.79 -8.01
N ILE A 69 -13.58 -1.75 -8.92
CA ILE A 69 -14.29 -1.51 -10.17
C ILE A 69 -15.76 -1.06 -9.95
N GLY A 70 -16.41 -1.61 -8.93
CA GLY A 70 -17.77 -1.20 -8.54
C GLY A 70 -17.77 0.17 -7.85
N LEU A 71 -16.80 0.45 -7.00
CA LEU A 71 -16.61 1.76 -6.38
C LEU A 71 -16.34 2.83 -7.43
N ALA A 72 -15.55 2.53 -8.46
CA ALA A 72 -15.24 3.47 -9.54
C ALA A 72 -16.48 3.92 -10.33
N ALA A 73 -17.51 3.07 -10.41
CA ALA A 73 -18.76 3.41 -11.08
C ALA A 73 -19.56 4.54 -10.40
N MET A 74 -19.19 4.96 -9.20
CA MET A 74 -19.78 6.13 -8.54
C MET A 74 -19.27 7.45 -9.15
N PHE A 75 -18.06 7.47 -9.72
CA PHE A 75 -17.37 8.68 -10.20
C PHE A 75 -17.25 9.76 -9.11
N ASP A 76 -17.08 9.36 -7.84
CA ASP A 76 -17.10 10.23 -6.67
C ASP A 76 -15.78 10.11 -5.89
N GLU A 77 -14.92 11.14 -5.99
CA GLU A 77 -13.63 11.19 -5.29
C GLU A 77 -13.79 11.30 -3.76
N GLU A 78 -14.83 12.00 -3.29
CA GLU A 78 -15.07 12.21 -1.86
C GLU A 78 -15.44 10.88 -1.19
N GLU A 79 -16.33 10.11 -1.80
CA GLU A 79 -16.71 8.80 -1.27
C GLU A 79 -15.55 7.79 -1.34
N ILE A 80 -14.72 7.83 -2.37
CA ILE A 80 -13.51 7.00 -2.43
C ILE A 80 -12.50 7.39 -1.33
N PHE A 81 -12.35 8.68 -1.04
CA PHE A 81 -11.55 9.13 0.10
C PHE A 81 -12.11 8.59 1.42
N ASN A 82 -13.43 8.70 1.64
CA ASN A 82 -14.10 8.20 2.83
C ASN A 82 -13.91 6.69 3.02
N VAL A 83 -14.01 5.90 1.94
CA VAL A 83 -13.70 4.46 1.97
C VAL A 83 -12.25 4.22 2.44
N GLY A 84 -11.28 4.93 1.87
CA GLY A 84 -9.87 4.83 2.28
C GLY A 84 -9.67 5.21 3.75
N GLU A 85 -10.35 6.26 4.21
CA GLU A 85 -10.30 6.70 5.60
C GLU A 85 -10.83 5.64 6.57
N ILE A 86 -12.00 5.05 6.29
CA ILE A 86 -12.59 3.98 7.13
C ILE A 86 -11.65 2.78 7.18
N VAL A 87 -11.13 2.33 6.03
CA VAL A 87 -10.17 1.22 5.97
C VAL A 87 -8.95 1.50 6.84
N SER A 88 -8.39 2.69 6.77
CA SER A 88 -7.21 3.05 7.56
C SER A 88 -7.47 3.16 9.06
N ILE A 89 -8.65 3.65 9.46
CA ILE A 89 -9.07 3.70 10.87
C ILE A 89 -9.18 2.28 11.43
N GLU A 90 -9.86 1.39 10.71
CA GLU A 90 -10.00 -0.01 11.13
C GLU A 90 -8.66 -0.75 11.16
N ALA A 91 -7.79 -0.55 10.17
CA ALA A 91 -6.44 -1.13 10.16
C ALA A 91 -5.62 -0.66 11.36
N ARG A 92 -5.65 0.63 11.68
CA ARG A 92 -4.95 1.19 12.83
C ARG A 92 -5.50 0.67 14.16
N ALA A 93 -6.82 0.57 14.30
CA ALA A 93 -7.44 0.03 15.51
C ALA A 93 -7.05 -1.44 15.73
N LYS A 94 -7.10 -2.25 14.67
CA LYS A 94 -6.67 -3.66 14.71
C LYS A 94 -5.19 -3.81 15.05
N TYR A 95 -4.32 -3.06 14.38
CA TYR A 95 -2.89 -3.05 14.68
C TYR A 95 -2.61 -2.72 16.16
N ASN A 96 -3.27 -1.70 16.68
CA ASN A 96 -3.10 -1.29 18.09
C ASN A 96 -3.54 -2.41 19.04
N GLU A 97 -4.60 -3.13 18.71
CA GLU A 97 -5.07 -4.25 19.56
C GLU A 97 -4.13 -5.46 19.46
N PHE A 98 -3.78 -5.91 18.26
CA PHE A 98 -2.84 -7.03 18.06
C PHE A 98 -1.47 -6.76 18.70
N SER A 99 -0.97 -5.54 18.61
CA SER A 99 0.32 -5.15 19.21
C SER A 99 0.35 -5.27 20.73
N LYS A 100 -0.78 -5.10 21.44
CA LYS A 100 -0.86 -5.35 22.89
C LYS A 100 -0.57 -6.80 23.26
N HIS A 101 -0.83 -7.71 22.34
CA HIS A 101 -0.62 -9.15 22.50
C HIS A 101 0.67 -9.64 21.84
N ASN A 102 1.53 -8.71 21.38
CA ASN A 102 2.74 -9.00 20.60
C ASN A 102 2.46 -9.85 19.34
N ASP A 103 1.29 -9.63 18.73
CA ASP A 103 0.84 -10.30 17.53
C ASP A 103 1.11 -9.41 16.31
N HIS A 104 2.17 -9.72 15.58
CA HIS A 104 2.66 -8.99 14.41
C HIS A 104 2.62 -9.86 13.15
N ASP A 105 1.67 -10.76 13.06
CA ASP A 105 1.53 -11.69 11.95
C ASP A 105 1.03 -11.02 10.66
N ILE A 106 0.99 -11.78 9.58
CA ILE A 106 0.51 -11.35 8.26
C ILE A 106 -0.90 -10.71 8.35
N PHE A 107 -1.14 -9.67 7.58
CA PHE A 107 -2.38 -8.85 7.53
C PHE A 107 -2.67 -8.02 8.79
N LYS A 108 -1.71 -7.90 9.71
CA LYS A 108 -1.87 -7.13 10.95
C LYS A 108 -0.98 -5.88 11.00
N GLY A 109 -0.22 -5.63 9.93
CA GLY A 109 0.62 -4.44 9.80
C GLY A 109 -0.16 -3.21 9.31
N LEU A 110 0.58 -2.11 9.14
CA LEU A 110 0.03 -0.81 8.72
C LEU A 110 0.48 -0.41 7.31
N THR A 111 1.20 -1.28 6.61
CA THR A 111 1.55 -1.10 5.21
C THR A 111 0.51 -1.83 4.38
N LEU A 112 -0.40 -1.09 3.77
CA LEU A 112 -1.46 -1.66 2.95
C LEU A 112 -1.01 -1.69 1.49
N TRP A 113 -0.93 -2.87 0.89
CA TRP A 113 -0.57 -3.05 -0.51
C TRP A 113 -1.75 -2.70 -1.42
N SER A 114 -2.14 -1.45 -1.35
CA SER A 114 -3.31 -0.82 -2.00
C SER A 114 -3.04 0.68 -2.23
N PRO A 115 -3.64 1.29 -3.27
CA PRO A 115 -4.60 0.77 -4.24
C PRO A 115 -3.94 0.02 -5.40
N ASN A 116 -4.76 -0.78 -6.13
CA ASN A 116 -4.39 -1.28 -7.46
C ASN A 116 -4.80 -0.25 -8.51
N ILE A 117 -3.82 0.42 -9.10
CA ILE A 117 -4.01 1.47 -10.12
C ILE A 117 -3.58 1.02 -11.52
N ASN A 118 -3.54 -0.28 -11.76
CA ASN A 118 -3.34 -0.80 -13.10
C ASN A 118 -4.54 -0.49 -14.00
N ILE A 119 -4.27 -0.33 -15.30
CA ILE A 119 -5.31 -0.13 -16.32
C ILE A 119 -5.88 -1.48 -16.72
N PHE A 120 -7.19 -1.65 -16.61
CA PHE A 120 -7.91 -2.86 -16.98
C PHE A 120 -8.08 -2.95 -18.52
N ARG A 121 -7.04 -3.37 -19.23
CA ARG A 121 -7.00 -3.42 -20.70
C ARG A 121 -7.39 -4.76 -21.32
N ASP A 122 -7.36 -5.85 -20.55
CA ASP A 122 -7.61 -7.19 -21.05
C ASP A 122 -8.67 -7.89 -20.16
N PRO A 123 -9.85 -8.25 -20.70
CA PRO A 123 -10.93 -8.87 -19.91
C PRO A 123 -10.58 -10.27 -19.39
N ARG A 124 -9.53 -10.89 -19.93
CA ARG A 124 -9.02 -12.18 -19.46
C ARG A 124 -8.14 -12.08 -18.21
N TRP A 125 -7.82 -10.87 -17.78
CA TRP A 125 -7.04 -10.66 -16.56
C TRP A 125 -7.88 -10.93 -15.32
N GLY A 126 -7.49 -11.92 -14.49
CA GLY A 126 -8.24 -12.38 -13.32
C GLY A 126 -8.34 -11.40 -12.18
N ARG A 127 -7.62 -10.25 -12.23
CA ARG A 127 -7.60 -9.22 -11.20
C ARG A 127 -8.20 -7.88 -11.66
N GLY A 128 -8.91 -7.87 -12.77
CA GLY A 128 -9.52 -6.64 -13.31
C GLY A 128 -10.47 -5.94 -12.33
N GLN A 129 -11.22 -6.69 -11.53
CA GLN A 129 -12.15 -6.16 -10.53
C GLN A 129 -11.46 -5.38 -9.40
N GLU A 130 -10.16 -5.57 -9.19
CA GLU A 130 -9.39 -4.85 -8.19
C GLU A 130 -9.03 -3.42 -8.63
N THR A 131 -9.28 -3.05 -9.87
CA THR A 131 -8.90 -1.77 -10.47
C THR A 131 -10.07 -0.80 -10.57
N TYR A 132 -9.76 0.47 -10.84
CA TYR A 132 -10.77 1.51 -11.11
C TYR A 132 -11.23 1.54 -12.58
N GLY A 133 -10.76 0.61 -13.41
CA GLY A 133 -11.18 0.48 -14.80
C GLY A 133 -10.08 0.76 -15.83
N GLU A 134 -10.48 1.17 -17.03
CA GLU A 134 -9.60 1.31 -18.18
C GLU A 134 -9.13 2.75 -18.43
N ASP A 135 -9.76 3.74 -17.80
CA ASP A 135 -9.45 5.16 -18.01
C ASP A 135 -8.33 5.64 -17.10
N PRO A 136 -7.21 6.18 -17.64
CA PRO A 136 -6.07 6.64 -16.83
C PRO A 136 -6.39 7.84 -15.95
N TYR A 137 -7.29 8.74 -16.38
CA TYR A 137 -7.66 9.92 -15.62
C TYR A 137 -8.53 9.54 -14.43
N LEU A 138 -9.58 8.76 -14.65
CA LEU A 138 -10.43 8.26 -13.56
C LEU A 138 -9.61 7.47 -12.53
N THR A 139 -8.75 6.55 -13.01
CA THR A 139 -7.85 5.78 -12.15
C THR A 139 -6.93 6.69 -11.34
N SER A 140 -6.40 7.76 -11.93
CA SER A 140 -5.57 8.73 -11.22
C SER A 140 -6.34 9.45 -10.12
N ARG A 141 -7.53 9.96 -10.43
CA ARG A 141 -8.34 10.73 -9.46
C ARG A 141 -8.79 9.88 -8.28
N LEU A 142 -9.37 8.72 -8.56
CA LEU A 142 -9.83 7.81 -7.51
C LEU A 142 -8.66 7.21 -6.72
N GLY A 143 -7.57 6.87 -7.39
CA GLY A 143 -6.35 6.38 -6.73
C GLY A 143 -5.74 7.41 -5.77
N VAL A 144 -5.70 8.70 -6.17
CA VAL A 144 -5.25 9.81 -5.31
C VAL A 144 -6.17 9.96 -4.10
N ALA A 145 -7.49 9.96 -4.31
CA ALA A 145 -8.47 10.08 -3.24
C ALA A 145 -8.34 8.94 -2.21
N PHE A 146 -8.31 7.70 -2.68
CA PHE A 146 -8.15 6.53 -1.83
C PHE A 146 -6.84 6.55 -1.04
N THR A 147 -5.72 6.87 -1.70
CA THR A 147 -4.41 6.97 -1.06
C THR A 147 -4.39 8.02 0.05
N LYS A 148 -4.97 9.20 -0.20
CA LYS A 148 -5.10 10.26 0.83
C LYS A 148 -5.95 9.79 2.01
N GLY A 149 -7.05 9.09 1.76
CA GLY A 149 -7.89 8.50 2.80
C GLY A 149 -7.12 7.47 3.64
N LEU A 150 -6.38 6.56 2.99
CA LEU A 150 -5.55 5.57 3.68
C LEU A 150 -4.47 6.22 4.56
N GLN A 151 -3.75 7.19 4.04
CA GLN A 151 -2.61 7.79 4.74
C GLN A 151 -3.02 8.81 5.80
N GLY A 152 -4.17 9.47 5.60
CA GLY A 152 -4.59 10.58 6.45
C GLY A 152 -3.76 11.84 6.19
N ASN A 153 -3.98 12.87 7.00
CA ASN A 153 -3.37 14.19 6.85
C ASN A 153 -2.56 14.65 8.07
N SER A 154 -2.22 13.74 9.00
CA SER A 154 -1.42 14.07 10.18
C SER A 154 0.08 13.90 9.91
N GLU A 155 0.92 14.42 10.82
CA GLU A 155 2.38 14.28 10.74
C GLU A 155 2.84 12.81 10.65
N VAL A 156 2.11 11.92 11.29
CA VAL A 156 2.35 10.48 11.23
C VAL A 156 1.23 9.83 10.44
N LEU A 157 1.59 9.06 9.43
CA LEU A 157 0.63 8.32 8.60
C LEU A 157 -0.26 7.41 9.44
N ARG A 158 -1.55 7.36 9.11
CA ARG A 158 -2.47 6.40 9.73
C ARG A 158 -2.15 4.99 9.27
N THR A 159 -1.97 4.81 7.97
CA THR A 159 -1.40 3.62 7.30
C THR A 159 -0.51 4.07 6.16
N ALA A 160 0.39 3.22 5.68
CA ALA A 160 1.20 3.47 4.51
C ALA A 160 0.53 2.80 3.30
N ALA A 161 0.20 3.59 2.28
CA ALA A 161 -0.35 3.08 1.02
C ALA A 161 0.77 2.63 0.07
N CYS A 162 0.44 1.68 -0.81
CA CYS A 162 1.36 1.16 -1.81
C CYS A 162 0.67 1.11 -3.18
N ALA A 163 1.08 1.99 -4.07
CA ALA A 163 0.59 1.98 -5.45
C ALA A 163 1.09 0.75 -6.20
N LYS A 164 0.19 -0.05 -6.76
CA LYS A 164 0.56 -1.29 -7.43
C LYS A 164 -0.24 -1.54 -8.72
N HIS A 165 0.30 -2.33 -9.60
CA HIS A 165 1.61 -2.97 -9.73
C HIS A 165 2.39 -2.25 -10.82
N PHE A 166 3.54 -1.76 -10.56
CA PHE A 166 4.31 -0.93 -11.49
C PHE A 166 4.88 -1.76 -12.64
N ALA A 167 4.48 -1.50 -13.91
CA ALA A 167 3.53 -0.47 -14.31
C ALA A 167 2.37 -1.03 -15.15
N ALA A 168 2.61 -1.88 -16.16
CA ALA A 168 1.63 -2.38 -17.12
C ALA A 168 1.21 -3.83 -16.79
N HIS A 169 0.94 -4.12 -15.52
CA HIS A 169 0.60 -5.44 -15.00
C HIS A 169 -0.88 -5.77 -15.24
N SER A 170 -1.24 -6.12 -16.46
CA SER A 170 -2.56 -6.63 -16.81
C SER A 170 -2.49 -7.40 -18.12
N GLY A 171 -2.66 -8.68 -18.06
CA GLY A 171 -2.59 -9.59 -19.21
C GLY A 171 -3.38 -10.86 -18.93
N PRO A 172 -3.32 -11.85 -19.82
CA PRO A 172 -4.05 -13.09 -19.62
C PRO A 172 -3.64 -13.78 -18.33
N GLU A 173 -4.62 -14.12 -17.48
CA GLU A 173 -4.39 -14.71 -16.15
C GLU A 173 -3.57 -16.01 -16.19
N ALA A 174 -3.80 -16.86 -17.20
CA ALA A 174 -3.15 -18.15 -17.33
C ALA A 174 -1.61 -18.07 -17.41
N ILE A 175 -1.08 -16.95 -17.92
CA ILE A 175 0.36 -16.74 -18.11
C ILE A 175 0.89 -15.54 -17.30
N ARG A 176 0.17 -15.08 -16.30
CA ARG A 176 0.48 -13.86 -15.52
C ARG A 176 1.91 -13.81 -14.99
N HIS A 177 2.47 -14.94 -14.58
CA HIS A 177 3.80 -15.01 -13.98
C HIS A 177 4.95 -15.08 -15.01
N GLU A 178 4.63 -15.30 -16.28
CA GLU A 178 5.60 -15.47 -17.37
C GLU A 178 5.43 -14.42 -18.47
N TYR A 179 4.33 -13.68 -18.43
CA TYR A 179 3.97 -12.73 -19.48
C TYR A 179 4.91 -11.53 -19.52
N ASN A 180 5.71 -11.46 -20.58
CA ASN A 180 6.50 -10.27 -20.88
C ASN A 180 5.62 -9.23 -21.59
N VAL A 181 5.40 -8.11 -20.92
CA VAL A 181 4.58 -7.02 -21.45
C VAL A 181 5.43 -6.11 -22.33
N GLU A 182 5.10 -6.06 -23.61
CA GLU A 182 5.68 -5.09 -24.54
C GLU A 182 4.74 -3.90 -24.68
N VAL A 183 5.23 -2.72 -24.35
CA VAL A 183 4.47 -1.46 -24.42
C VAL A 183 5.30 -0.44 -25.15
N ILE A 184 4.70 0.23 -26.14
CA ILE A 184 5.38 1.35 -26.81
C ILE A 184 5.44 2.57 -25.87
N GLN A 185 6.44 3.41 -26.05
CA GLN A 185 6.71 4.56 -25.18
C GLN A 185 5.50 5.48 -25.01
N LYS A 186 4.76 5.73 -26.10
CA LYS A 186 3.56 6.55 -26.06
C LYS A 186 2.50 5.98 -25.11
N ASP A 187 2.18 4.70 -25.23
CA ASP A 187 1.16 4.06 -24.39
C ASP A 187 1.62 3.99 -22.92
N LEU A 188 2.93 3.77 -22.69
CA LEU A 188 3.49 3.80 -21.36
C LEU A 188 3.24 5.16 -20.68
N GLU A 189 3.54 6.26 -21.37
CA GLU A 189 3.43 7.62 -20.84
C GLU A 189 1.99 8.12 -20.76
N GLU A 190 1.14 7.78 -21.71
CA GLU A 190 -0.22 8.32 -21.79
C GLU A 190 -1.26 7.44 -21.06
N THR A 191 -1.00 6.15 -20.88
CA THR A 191 -1.96 5.20 -20.34
C THR A 191 -1.51 4.59 -19.01
N TYR A 192 -0.28 4.05 -18.92
CA TYR A 192 0.11 3.23 -17.78
C TYR A 192 0.78 4.01 -16.65
N LEU A 193 1.53 5.08 -16.93
CA LEU A 193 2.22 5.86 -15.91
C LEU A 193 1.41 7.01 -15.29
N PRO A 194 0.34 7.57 -15.90
CA PRO A 194 -0.34 8.76 -15.35
C PRO A 194 -0.83 8.56 -13.92
N ALA A 195 -1.44 7.42 -13.60
CA ALA A 195 -1.93 7.16 -12.25
C ALA A 195 -0.78 7.03 -11.23
N PHE A 196 0.31 6.35 -11.56
CA PHE A 196 1.49 6.30 -10.68
C PHE A 196 2.07 7.69 -10.44
N LYS A 197 2.20 8.50 -11.50
CA LYS A 197 2.65 9.88 -11.39
C LYS A 197 1.76 10.72 -10.48
N ALA A 198 0.45 10.61 -10.65
CA ALA A 198 -0.53 11.33 -9.82
C ALA A 198 -0.42 10.93 -8.34
N LEU A 199 -0.35 9.63 -8.03
CA LEU A 199 -0.23 9.16 -6.66
C LEU A 199 1.07 9.62 -5.99
N VAL A 200 2.19 9.63 -6.72
CA VAL A 200 3.47 10.14 -6.21
C VAL A 200 3.42 11.65 -6.00
N GLN A 201 2.92 12.40 -6.97
CA GLN A 201 2.99 13.86 -6.94
C GLN A 201 1.90 14.50 -6.08
N GLU A 202 0.66 14.00 -6.11
CA GLU A 202 -0.49 14.61 -5.46
C GLU A 202 -0.88 13.96 -4.14
N ALA A 203 -0.79 12.63 -4.05
CA ALA A 203 -1.12 11.90 -2.85
C ALA A 203 0.09 11.62 -1.95
N LYS A 204 1.32 11.82 -2.45
CA LYS A 204 2.55 11.47 -1.74
C LYS A 204 2.51 10.02 -1.24
N VAL A 205 2.12 9.10 -2.12
CA VAL A 205 2.04 7.67 -1.78
C VAL A 205 3.36 7.18 -1.21
N GLU A 206 3.30 6.45 -0.10
CA GLU A 206 4.48 6.06 0.67
C GLU A 206 5.36 5.05 -0.06
N SER A 207 4.75 4.17 -0.84
CA SER A 207 5.49 3.13 -1.58
C SER A 207 4.85 2.78 -2.92
N VAL A 208 5.64 2.15 -3.77
CA VAL A 208 5.24 1.62 -5.08
C VAL A 208 5.76 0.18 -5.19
N MET A 209 4.91 -0.74 -5.64
CA MET A 209 5.24 -2.15 -5.88
C MET A 209 5.18 -2.46 -7.37
#